data_aed72582a40140da15d05a42428a2ad5
#
_entry.id   aed72582a40140da15d05a42428a2ad5
#
_cell.length_a   1.000
_cell.length_b   1.000
_cell.length_c   1.000
_cell.angle_alpha   90.00
_cell.angle_beta   90.00
_cell.angle_gamma   90.00
#
_symmetry.space_group_name_H-M   'P 1'
#
loop_
_entity.id
_entity.type
_entity.pdbx_description
1 polymer ?
#
loop_
_entity_poly.entity_id
_entity_poly.type
_entity_poly.pdbx_seq_one_letter_code
_entity_poly.pdbx_strand_id
1 'polypeptide(L)'
;MQLINIGFGNIVSANRIIAIVSPESAPIKRIVQEAKDEGTAIDATYGRETRAVLIMDSGHVVLSSIQPETVAGRLDKDEGDIQPVTEDK
;
A
#
# COMPACT_ATOMS: atom_id res chain seq x y z
N MET A 1 12.08 -8.24 10.91
CA MET A 1 11.45 -7.19 10.10
C MET A 1 11.13 -7.74 8.73
N GLN A 2 9.95 -7.43 8.26
CA GLN A 2 9.48 -7.91 6.97
C GLN A 2 9.42 -6.74 6.00
N LEU A 3 9.96 -6.95 4.81
CA LEU A 3 9.99 -5.90 3.78
C LEU A 3 9.26 -6.39 2.55
N ILE A 4 8.51 -5.53 1.91
CA ILE A 4 7.84 -5.89 0.67
C ILE A 4 8.10 -4.85 -0.40
N ASN A 5 8.21 -5.33 -1.61
CA ASN A 5 8.41 -4.49 -2.79
C ASN A 5 7.05 -4.00 -3.28
N ILE A 6 6.92 -2.70 -3.46
CA ILE A 6 5.67 -2.11 -3.94
C ILE A 6 5.84 -1.47 -5.31
N GLY A 7 6.89 -1.86 -6.02
CA GLY A 7 7.08 -1.44 -7.40
C GLY A 7 8.19 -0.43 -7.55
N PHE A 8 8.86 -0.51 -8.69
CA PHE A 8 9.89 0.47 -9.10
C PHE A 8 11.00 0.64 -8.07
N GLY A 9 11.38 -0.45 -7.41
CA GLY A 9 12.47 -0.39 -6.45
C GLY A 9 12.09 0.18 -5.10
N ASN A 10 10.82 0.40 -4.87
CA ASN A 10 10.34 0.94 -3.59
C ASN A 10 9.99 -0.20 -2.66
N ILE A 11 10.49 -0.13 -1.44
CA ILE A 11 10.33 -1.18 -0.45
C ILE A 11 9.79 -0.55 0.83
N VAL A 12 8.80 -1.17 1.44
CA VAL A 12 8.22 -0.69 2.69
C VAL A 12 8.31 -1.77 3.74
N SER A 13 8.26 -1.34 5.00
CA SER A 13 8.22 -2.26 6.12
C SER A 13 6.79 -2.77 6.28
N ALA A 14 6.61 -4.05 6.09
CA ALA A 14 5.28 -4.65 6.16
C ALA A 14 4.68 -4.50 7.55
N ASN A 15 5.52 -4.51 8.57
CA ASN A 15 5.04 -4.43 9.96
C ASN A 15 4.47 -3.06 10.31
N ARG A 16 4.73 -2.06 9.47
CA ARG A 16 4.27 -0.69 9.73
C ARG A 16 3.06 -0.32 8.89
N ILE A 17 2.53 -1.25 8.12
CA ILE A 17 1.34 -1.01 7.30
C ILE A 17 0.11 -1.29 8.13
N ILE A 18 -0.77 -0.29 8.22
CA ILE A 18 -2.05 -0.45 8.90
C ILE A 18 -3.11 -0.97 7.95
N ALA A 19 -3.13 -0.40 6.74
CA ALA A 19 -4.18 -0.75 5.78
C ALA A 19 -3.66 -0.59 4.36
N ILE A 20 -4.16 -1.43 3.48
CA ILE A 20 -3.91 -1.33 2.04
C ILE A 20 -5.27 -1.18 1.40
N VAL A 21 -5.52 -0.06 0.76
CA VAL A 21 -6.85 0.26 0.26
C VAL A 21 -6.81 0.72 -1.19
N SER A 22 -7.95 0.62 -1.85
CA SER A 22 -8.10 1.12 -3.21
C SER A 22 -8.32 2.62 -3.18
N PRO A 23 -7.75 3.37 -4.14
CA PRO A 23 -7.90 4.83 -4.16
C PRO A 23 -9.23 5.31 -4.73
N GLU A 24 -10.16 4.41 -5.00
CA GLU A 24 -11.34 4.78 -5.79
C GLU A 24 -12.45 5.42 -5.00
N SER A 25 -12.52 5.21 -3.70
CA SER A 25 -13.59 5.79 -2.90
C SER A 25 -13.29 7.24 -2.53
N ALA A 26 -14.35 8.03 -2.35
CA ALA A 26 -14.18 9.43 -1.99
C ALA A 26 -13.44 9.62 -0.67
N PRO A 27 -13.73 8.83 0.37
CA PRO A 27 -12.96 9.01 1.63
C PRO A 27 -11.46 8.77 1.45
N ILE A 28 -11.09 7.78 0.64
CA ILE A 28 -9.67 7.50 0.44
C ILE A 28 -9.02 8.60 -0.40
N LYS A 29 -9.72 9.11 -1.40
CA LYS A 29 -9.20 10.22 -2.19
C LYS A 29 -8.94 11.43 -1.32
N ARG A 30 -9.81 11.67 -0.34
CA ARG A 30 -9.61 12.78 0.59
C ARG A 30 -8.37 12.56 1.46
N ILE A 31 -8.18 11.33 1.95
CA ILE A 31 -7.01 11.01 2.75
C ILE A 31 -5.74 11.27 1.95
N VAL A 32 -5.72 10.84 0.69
CA VAL A 32 -4.57 11.05 -0.17
C VAL A 32 -4.31 12.54 -0.38
N GLN A 33 -5.36 13.30 -0.64
CA GLN A 33 -5.21 14.73 -0.88
C GLN A 33 -4.68 15.45 0.36
N GLU A 34 -5.21 15.10 1.52
CA GLU A 34 -4.75 15.69 2.77
C GLU A 34 -3.29 15.36 3.03
N ALA A 35 -2.90 14.12 2.73
CA ALA A 35 -1.50 13.72 2.91
C ALA A 35 -0.59 14.50 1.98
N LYS A 36 -1.03 14.75 0.75
CA LYS A 36 -0.26 15.55 -0.18
C LYS A 36 -0.10 16.98 0.33
N ASP A 37 -1.18 17.54 0.85
CA ASP A 37 -1.16 18.91 1.36
C ASP A 37 -0.25 19.04 2.58
N GLU A 38 -0.20 18.00 3.41
CA GLU A 38 0.59 18.03 4.64
C GLU A 38 2.02 17.54 4.46
N GLY A 39 2.35 17.03 3.28
CA GLY A 39 3.70 16.54 3.03
C GLY A 39 3.96 15.14 3.56
N THR A 40 2.91 14.37 3.86
CA THR A 40 3.06 13.00 4.35
C THR A 40 2.75 11.96 3.29
N ALA A 41 2.47 12.37 2.07
CA ALA A 41 2.25 11.42 0.98
C ALA A 41 3.59 11.05 0.36
N ILE A 42 3.80 9.76 0.16
CA ILE A 42 4.99 9.24 -0.50
C ILE A 42 4.53 8.60 -1.80
N ASP A 43 4.91 9.19 -2.92
CA ASP A 43 4.48 8.71 -4.23
C ASP A 43 5.49 7.73 -4.76
N ALA A 44 5.14 6.45 -4.76
CA ALA A 44 5.99 5.37 -5.25
C ALA A 44 5.48 4.83 -6.59
N THR A 45 4.66 5.60 -7.31
CA THR A 45 4.05 5.11 -8.54
C THR A 45 4.93 5.32 -9.76
N TYR A 46 5.98 6.13 -9.63
CA TYR A 46 6.86 6.43 -10.75
C TYR A 46 6.07 7.00 -11.93
N GLY A 47 5.11 7.87 -11.65
CA GLY A 47 4.29 8.51 -12.68
C GLY A 47 3.17 7.65 -13.21
N ARG A 48 3.01 6.44 -12.69
CA ARG A 48 1.93 5.57 -13.13
C ARG A 48 0.68 5.83 -12.30
N GLU A 49 -0.41 5.22 -12.72
CA GLU A 49 -1.67 5.35 -12.01
C GLU A 49 -1.57 4.72 -10.62
N THR A 50 -2.10 5.42 -9.62
CA THR A 50 -2.18 4.87 -8.28
C THR A 50 -3.22 3.77 -8.24
N ARG A 51 -2.80 2.58 -7.84
CA ARG A 51 -3.69 1.43 -7.73
C ARG A 51 -3.93 1.01 -6.30
N ALA A 52 -3.01 1.32 -5.41
CA ALA A 52 -3.12 0.98 -4.00
C ALA A 52 -2.63 2.14 -3.17
N VAL A 53 -3.26 2.32 -2.01
CA VAL A 53 -2.88 3.33 -1.04
C VAL A 53 -2.55 2.58 0.25
N LEU A 54 -1.34 2.75 0.73
CA LEU A 54 -0.87 2.10 1.95
C LEU A 54 -0.88 3.12 3.07
N ILE A 55 -1.64 2.82 4.11
CA ILE A 55 -1.70 3.68 5.30
C ILE A 55 -0.71 3.11 6.30
N MET A 56 0.26 3.92 6.68
CA MET A 56 1.33 3.49 7.58
C MET A 56 1.04 3.93 9.00
N ASP A 57 1.62 3.24 9.97
CA ASP A 57 1.41 3.58 11.37
C ASP A 57 2.02 4.92 11.75
N SER A 58 2.90 5.44 10.91
CA SER A 58 3.50 6.76 11.14
C SER A 58 2.61 7.91 10.67
N GLY A 59 1.48 7.58 10.03
CA GLY A 59 0.64 8.60 9.42
C GLY A 59 0.99 8.90 7.98
N HIS A 60 2.04 8.30 7.46
CA HIS A 60 2.37 8.47 6.05
C HIS A 60 1.42 7.68 5.18
N VAL A 61 1.18 8.20 3.99
CA VAL A 61 0.32 7.58 2.99
C VAL A 61 1.17 7.30 1.78
N VAL A 62 1.35 6.02 1.45
CA VAL A 62 2.23 5.61 0.35
C VAL A 62 1.36 5.21 -0.84
N LEU A 63 1.67 5.79 -2.00
CA LEU A 63 0.91 5.53 -3.22
C LEU A 63 1.70 4.55 -4.07
N SER A 64 1.05 3.45 -4.49
CA SER A 64 1.69 2.39 -5.26
C SER A 64 0.91 2.15 -6.54
N SER A 65 1.64 1.77 -7.59
CA SER A 65 1.03 1.37 -8.86
C SER A 65 0.66 -0.11 -8.89
N ILE A 66 0.93 -0.83 -7.79
CA ILE A 66 0.63 -2.25 -7.69
C ILE A 66 -0.75 -2.42 -7.08
N GLN A 67 -1.51 -3.38 -7.59
CA GLN A 67 -2.87 -3.63 -7.10
C GLN A 67 -2.85 -4.04 -5.63
N PRO A 68 -3.88 -3.66 -4.85
CA PRO A 68 -3.91 -4.03 -3.43
C PRO A 68 -3.78 -5.53 -3.19
N GLU A 69 -4.42 -6.33 -4.03
CA GLU A 69 -4.35 -7.77 -3.88
C GLU A 69 -2.93 -8.29 -4.06
N THR A 70 -2.20 -7.68 -4.98
CA THR A 70 -0.83 -8.08 -5.23
C THR A 70 0.07 -7.73 -4.05
N VAL A 71 -0.12 -6.54 -3.49
CA VAL A 71 0.65 -6.14 -2.31
C VAL A 71 0.36 -7.09 -1.16
N ALA A 72 -0.92 -7.37 -0.93
CA ALA A 72 -1.31 -8.29 0.14
C ALA A 72 -0.74 -9.68 -0.09
N GLY A 73 -0.72 -10.13 -1.35
CA GLY A 73 -0.15 -11.42 -1.67
C GLY A 73 1.34 -11.50 -1.40
N ARG A 74 2.04 -10.39 -1.57
CA ARG A 74 3.48 -10.37 -1.28
C ARG A 74 3.73 -10.47 0.22
N LEU A 75 2.84 -9.90 1.03
CA LEU A 75 2.92 -10.08 2.47
C LEU A 75 2.78 -11.54 2.85
N ASP A 76 1.79 -12.20 2.28
CA ASP A 76 1.54 -13.60 2.58
C ASP A 76 2.71 -14.47 2.16
N LYS A 77 3.29 -14.18 1.01
CA LYS A 77 4.44 -14.93 0.53
C LYS A 77 5.62 -14.83 1.47
N ASP A 78 5.84 -13.63 2.00
CA ASP A 78 6.95 -13.42 2.91
C ASP A 78 6.75 -14.19 4.19
N GLU A 79 5.50 -14.38 4.62
CA GLU A 79 5.21 -15.16 5.81
C GLU A 79 5.43 -16.66 5.56
N GLY A 80 5.31 -17.07 4.33
CA GLY A 80 5.63 -18.43 3.94
C GLY A 80 4.56 -19.45 4.22
N ASP A 81 3.83 -19.32 5.28
CA ASP A 81 2.84 -20.32 5.67
C ASP A 81 1.45 -19.76 5.88
N ILE A 82 1.27 -18.49 5.59
CA ILE A 82 -0.03 -17.86 5.76
C ILE A 82 -0.85 -18.12 4.51
N GLN A 83 -2.02 -18.67 4.69
CA GLN A 83 -2.91 -18.91 3.58
C GLN A 83 -3.52 -17.61 3.13
N PRO A 84 -3.55 -17.36 1.83
CA PRO A 84 -4.25 -16.17 1.33
C PRO A 84 -5.70 -16.24 1.76
N VAL A 85 -6.21 -15.11 2.14
CA VAL A 85 -7.63 -15.01 2.39
C VAL A 85 -8.30 -14.94 1.04
N THR A 86 -8.88 -15.90 0.73
CA THR A 86 -9.34 -15.91 -0.62
C THR A 86 -10.78 -15.52 -0.78
N GLU A 87 -9.95 -15.65 -0.57
CA GLU A 87 -10.52 -15.64 -0.87
C GLU A 87 -11.33 -15.61 -1.32
N ASP A 88 -11.52 -15.49 -1.30
CA ASP A 88 -12.15 -15.55 -1.60
C ASP A 88 -12.64 -15.25 -2.18
N LYS A 89 -12.65 -15.19 -2.31
CA LYS A 89 -12.84 -15.11 -2.77
C LYS A 89 -13.19 -15.09 -2.96
#